data_64687de722e58178da3ad5a1d09de871
#
_entry.id   64687de722e58178da3ad5a1d09de871
#
_cell.length_a   1.000
_cell.length_b   1.000
_cell.length_c   1.000
_cell.angle_alpha   90.00
_cell.angle_beta   90.00
_cell.angle_gamma   90.00
#
_symmetry.space_group_name_H-M   'P 1'
#
loop_
_entity.id
_entity.type
_entity.pdbx_description
1 polymer ?
#
loop_
_entity_poly.entity_id
_entity_poly.type
_entity_poly.pdbx_seq_one_letter_code
_entity_poly.pdbx_strand_id
1 'polypeptide(L)'
;MKNIKISKPEVVTIVPMIANAFYRNIMNGVRKSGKEEKLQKGIRLCNILRKFGIDMTHKLFPDVYAPFGGNLNMIVCGGAMLNPVTIKGLNDLGIRVENGYGITECGPLISLNGDTLGEHLSVGLPCPGMKVKLANVDEDGVGELCVKGKSVYKEYYKDPEATAAVFDEEGYFNTGDSARIDSKGRIFLVGRKKNTIVLENGKNVCPEEVENVIETNMDFVDEIVVYPAEYACGNASRQIICAGLFIKDEGVRADHKAIKEAMMKVNGLLPDYKRIEYVELPGSEYEKTSSRKIRRTSLPDKCTGEGIIMI
;
A
#
# COMPACT_ATOMS: atom_id res chain seq x y z
N MET A 1 -17.55 8.60 10.67
CA MET A 1 -18.42 9.49 9.83
C MET A 1 -19.24 10.50 10.65
N LYS A 2 -20.01 10.10 11.70
CA LYS A 2 -20.84 11.04 12.48
C LYS A 2 -20.03 12.23 13.05
N ASN A 3 -18.90 11.97 13.69
CA ASN A 3 -18.03 13.01 14.27
C ASN A 3 -17.43 13.94 13.21
N ILE A 4 -16.98 13.40 12.06
CA ILE A 4 -16.44 14.20 10.95
C ILE A 4 -17.49 15.17 10.41
N LYS A 5 -18.73 14.70 10.24
CA LYS A 5 -19.85 15.53 9.78
C LYS A 5 -20.18 16.69 10.74
N ILE A 6 -19.99 16.46 12.05
CA ILE A 6 -20.24 17.48 13.09
C ILE A 6 -19.09 18.48 13.17
N SER A 7 -17.84 17.98 13.19
CA SER A 7 -16.63 18.82 13.33
C SER A 7 -16.26 19.59 12.07
N LYS A 8 -16.72 19.12 10.89
CA LYS A 8 -16.47 19.73 9.57
C LYS A 8 -14.99 20.04 9.33
N PRO A 9 -14.08 19.07 9.50
CA PRO A 9 -12.64 19.32 9.39
C PRO A 9 -12.26 19.64 7.95
N GLU A 10 -11.23 20.49 7.79
CA GLU A 10 -10.57 20.73 6.51
C GLU A 10 -9.51 19.68 6.21
N VAL A 11 -8.87 19.15 7.26
CA VAL A 11 -7.80 18.15 7.19
C VAL A 11 -8.10 17.02 8.15
N VAL A 12 -7.89 15.78 7.73
CA VAL A 12 -7.97 14.60 8.60
C VAL A 12 -6.72 13.73 8.44
N THR A 13 -6.23 13.21 9.56
CA THR A 13 -5.18 12.19 9.56
C THR A 13 -5.81 10.83 9.81
N ILE A 14 -5.64 9.90 8.87
CA ILE A 14 -6.27 8.58 8.90
C ILE A 14 -5.33 7.50 8.38
N VAL A 15 -5.71 6.24 8.62
CA VAL A 15 -5.01 5.07 8.07
C VAL A 15 -5.63 4.65 6.72
N PRO A 16 -4.89 3.90 5.87
CA PRO A 16 -5.34 3.49 4.54
C PRO A 16 -6.71 2.81 4.50
N MET A 17 -7.00 1.93 5.45
CA MET A 17 -8.30 1.26 5.54
C MET A 17 -9.48 2.24 5.59
N ILE A 18 -9.33 3.36 6.30
CA ILE A 18 -10.39 4.38 6.41
C ILE A 18 -10.48 5.18 5.11
N ALA A 19 -9.34 5.54 4.49
CA ALA A 19 -9.32 6.24 3.21
C ALA A 19 -9.96 5.39 2.09
N ASN A 20 -9.61 4.10 2.02
CA ASN A 20 -10.21 3.15 1.08
C ASN A 20 -11.73 3.03 1.30
N ALA A 21 -12.17 2.95 2.56
CA ALA A 21 -13.60 2.93 2.89
C ALA A 21 -14.31 4.23 2.48
N PHE A 22 -13.68 5.39 2.62
CA PHE A 22 -14.23 6.67 2.17
C PHE A 22 -14.45 6.66 0.66
N TYR A 23 -13.42 6.32 -0.11
CA TYR A 23 -13.50 6.27 -1.56
C TYR A 23 -14.56 5.26 -2.04
N ARG A 24 -14.57 4.05 -1.49
CA ARG A 24 -15.56 3.01 -1.81
C ARG A 24 -16.97 3.47 -1.52
N ASN A 25 -17.23 4.11 -0.39
CA ASN A 25 -18.54 4.62 -0.03
C ASN A 25 -19.02 5.73 -0.97
N ILE A 26 -18.13 6.63 -1.39
CA ILE A 26 -18.42 7.66 -2.40
C ILE A 26 -18.82 6.98 -3.70
N MET A 27 -18.02 6.07 -4.21
CA MET A 27 -18.27 5.39 -5.49
C MET A 27 -19.54 4.55 -5.46
N ASN A 28 -19.82 3.86 -4.35
CA ASN A 28 -21.07 3.11 -4.16
C ASN A 28 -22.30 4.04 -4.16
N GLY A 29 -22.20 5.22 -3.55
CA GLY A 29 -23.25 6.24 -3.60
C GLY A 29 -23.52 6.73 -5.02
N VAL A 30 -22.45 6.95 -5.79
CA VAL A 30 -22.53 7.36 -7.20
C VAL A 30 -23.17 6.27 -8.05
N ARG A 31 -22.76 5.00 -7.90
CA ARG A 31 -23.34 3.84 -8.59
C ARG A 31 -24.83 3.71 -8.31
N LYS A 32 -25.23 3.76 -7.04
CA LYS A 32 -26.65 3.67 -6.63
C LYS A 32 -27.50 4.79 -7.21
N SER A 33 -26.93 5.96 -7.44
CA SER A 33 -27.64 7.10 -8.04
C SER A 33 -27.63 7.12 -9.57
N GLY A 34 -26.93 6.18 -10.23
CA GLY A 34 -26.77 6.13 -11.70
C GLY A 34 -26.02 7.31 -12.30
N LYS A 35 -25.20 8.02 -11.48
CA LYS A 35 -24.50 9.25 -11.88
C LYS A 35 -23.06 9.03 -12.32
N GLU A 36 -22.63 7.79 -12.59
CA GLU A 36 -21.22 7.46 -12.87
C GLU A 36 -20.67 8.21 -14.08
N GLU A 37 -21.41 8.20 -15.19
CA GLU A 37 -20.98 8.90 -16.42
C GLU A 37 -20.87 10.42 -16.21
N LYS A 38 -21.83 11.00 -15.47
CA LYS A 38 -21.81 12.42 -15.13
C LYS A 38 -20.62 12.77 -14.24
N LEU A 39 -20.30 11.93 -13.27
CA LEU A 39 -19.14 12.10 -12.39
C LEU A 39 -17.86 12.07 -13.23
N GLN A 40 -17.67 11.09 -14.11
CA GLN A 40 -16.49 10.97 -14.96
C GLN A 40 -16.29 12.18 -15.88
N LYS A 41 -17.37 12.70 -16.47
CA LYS A 41 -17.31 13.94 -17.28
C LYS A 41 -16.92 15.15 -16.43
N GLY A 42 -17.46 15.26 -15.23
CA GLY A 42 -17.12 16.31 -14.26
C GLY A 42 -15.67 16.26 -13.81
N ILE A 43 -15.15 15.05 -13.48
CA ILE A 43 -13.74 14.84 -13.12
C ILE A 43 -12.81 15.30 -14.26
N ARG A 44 -13.09 14.90 -15.51
CA ARG A 44 -12.30 15.33 -16.67
C ARG A 44 -12.27 16.85 -16.81
N LEU A 45 -13.41 17.51 -16.65
CA LEU A 45 -13.51 18.96 -16.69
C LEU A 45 -12.70 19.61 -15.57
N CYS A 46 -12.85 19.14 -14.32
CA CYS A 46 -12.09 19.64 -13.19
C CYS A 46 -10.59 19.48 -13.38
N ASN A 47 -10.13 18.32 -13.86
CA ASN A 47 -8.72 18.05 -14.10
C ASN A 47 -8.12 18.96 -15.19
N ILE A 48 -8.92 19.34 -16.20
CA ILE A 48 -8.51 20.34 -17.20
C ILE A 48 -8.41 21.73 -16.56
N LEU A 49 -9.43 22.16 -15.83
CA LEU A 49 -9.49 23.48 -15.20
C LEU A 49 -8.38 23.69 -14.16
N ARG A 50 -8.03 22.65 -13.40
CA ARG A 50 -6.92 22.67 -12.43
C ARG A 50 -5.56 22.98 -13.08
N LYS A 51 -5.33 22.59 -14.33
CA LYS A 51 -4.11 22.98 -15.06
C LYS A 51 -3.99 24.49 -15.25
N PHE A 52 -5.09 25.20 -15.15
CA PHE A 52 -5.17 26.67 -15.18
C PHE A 52 -5.38 27.30 -13.80
N GLY A 53 -5.18 26.51 -12.72
CA GLY A 53 -5.32 26.97 -11.33
C GLY A 53 -6.78 27.11 -10.85
N ILE A 54 -7.76 26.61 -11.61
CA ILE A 54 -9.18 26.73 -11.26
C ILE A 54 -9.69 25.38 -10.72
N ASP A 55 -10.05 25.34 -9.43
CA ASP A 55 -10.70 24.17 -8.83
C ASP A 55 -12.20 24.39 -8.67
N MET A 56 -12.98 23.55 -9.35
CA MET A 56 -14.46 23.59 -9.36
C MET A 56 -15.07 22.37 -8.64
N THR A 57 -14.26 21.51 -8.01
CA THR A 57 -14.73 20.23 -7.46
C THR A 57 -15.78 20.39 -6.37
N HIS A 58 -15.61 21.32 -5.44
CA HIS A 58 -16.60 21.60 -4.41
C HIS A 58 -17.96 22.04 -4.98
N LYS A 59 -17.95 22.79 -6.09
CA LYS A 59 -19.19 23.24 -6.76
C LYS A 59 -19.85 22.12 -7.58
N LEU A 60 -19.03 21.28 -8.23
CA LEU A 60 -19.54 20.21 -9.11
C LEU A 60 -19.90 18.93 -8.36
N PHE A 61 -19.29 18.68 -7.20
CA PHE A 61 -19.46 17.45 -6.44
C PHE A 61 -19.90 17.68 -4.98
N PRO A 62 -20.91 18.51 -4.70
CA PRO A 62 -21.34 18.80 -3.31
C PRO A 62 -21.73 17.52 -2.54
N ASP A 63 -22.34 16.53 -3.25
CA ASP A 63 -22.74 15.25 -2.67
C ASP A 63 -21.54 14.42 -2.18
N VAL A 64 -20.33 14.63 -2.74
CA VAL A 64 -19.09 13.96 -2.31
C VAL A 64 -18.62 14.53 -0.97
N TYR A 65 -18.74 15.83 -0.77
CA TYR A 65 -18.27 16.53 0.42
C TYR A 65 -19.25 16.52 1.59
N ALA A 66 -20.55 16.41 1.31
CA ALA A 66 -21.60 16.44 2.33
C ALA A 66 -21.42 15.41 3.47
N PRO A 67 -21.00 14.16 3.23
CA PRO A 67 -20.74 13.19 4.28
C PRO A 67 -19.61 13.58 5.23
N PHE A 68 -18.69 14.45 4.79
CA PHE A 68 -17.55 14.95 5.56
C PHE A 68 -17.79 16.33 6.18
N GLY A 69 -19.01 16.84 6.10
CA GLY A 69 -19.36 18.16 6.63
C GLY A 69 -19.11 19.33 5.67
N GLY A 70 -18.70 19.05 4.44
CA GLY A 70 -18.58 20.05 3.36
C GLY A 70 -17.19 20.69 3.20
N ASN A 71 -16.28 20.56 4.18
CA ASN A 71 -15.04 21.33 4.22
C ASN A 71 -13.76 20.50 4.00
N LEU A 72 -13.87 19.17 3.85
CA LEU A 72 -12.70 18.30 3.76
C LEU A 72 -11.92 18.57 2.47
N ASN A 73 -10.71 19.10 2.60
CA ASN A 73 -9.81 19.43 1.50
C ASN A 73 -8.62 18.46 1.41
N MET A 74 -8.20 17.89 2.55
CA MET A 74 -6.99 17.08 2.59
C MET A 74 -7.11 15.89 3.54
N ILE A 75 -6.54 14.79 3.12
CA ILE A 75 -6.34 13.58 3.93
C ILE A 75 -4.83 13.35 4.04
N VAL A 76 -4.29 13.31 5.25
CA VAL A 76 -2.94 12.81 5.54
C VAL A 76 -3.08 11.33 5.89
N CYS A 77 -2.47 10.48 5.09
CA CYS A 77 -2.56 9.03 5.24
C CYS A 77 -1.19 8.46 5.58
N GLY A 78 -1.13 7.61 6.61
CA GLY A 78 0.11 6.98 7.03
C GLY A 78 -0.11 5.67 7.79
N GLY A 79 1.00 5.00 8.12
CA GLY A 79 0.99 3.73 8.87
C GLY A 79 0.95 2.46 8.02
N ALA A 80 0.54 2.56 6.76
CA ALA A 80 0.67 1.52 5.72
C ALA A 80 0.59 2.17 4.34
N MET A 81 0.87 1.41 3.29
CA MET A 81 0.71 1.90 1.92
C MET A 81 -0.78 2.08 1.58
N LEU A 82 -1.12 3.17 0.93
CA LEU A 82 -2.48 3.44 0.46
C LEU A 82 -2.60 3.07 -1.01
N ASN A 83 -3.71 2.41 -1.35
CA ASN A 83 -4.00 1.99 -2.72
C ASN A 83 -3.94 3.18 -3.70
N PRO A 84 -3.13 3.11 -4.77
CA PRO A 84 -2.98 4.19 -5.75
C PRO A 84 -4.28 4.61 -6.43
N VAL A 85 -5.21 3.67 -6.63
CA VAL A 85 -6.56 3.96 -7.20
C VAL A 85 -7.35 4.85 -6.24
N THR A 86 -7.26 4.58 -4.94
CA THR A 86 -7.92 5.41 -3.90
C THR A 86 -7.30 6.82 -3.87
N ILE A 87 -5.97 6.92 -3.91
CA ILE A 87 -5.29 8.24 -3.91
C ILE A 87 -5.73 9.03 -5.14
N LYS A 88 -5.59 8.44 -6.32
CA LYS A 88 -5.99 9.08 -7.57
C LYS A 88 -7.46 9.47 -7.57
N GLY A 89 -8.34 8.57 -7.14
CA GLY A 89 -9.78 8.81 -7.11
C GLY A 89 -10.19 9.95 -6.18
N LEU A 90 -9.62 10.01 -4.97
CA LEU A 90 -9.87 11.12 -4.03
C LEU A 90 -9.31 12.44 -4.55
N ASN A 91 -8.09 12.44 -5.12
CA ASN A 91 -7.50 13.62 -5.75
C ASN A 91 -8.33 14.13 -6.93
N ASP A 92 -8.84 13.24 -7.78
CA ASP A 92 -9.73 13.58 -8.89
C ASP A 92 -11.03 14.24 -8.41
N LEU A 93 -11.51 13.83 -7.23
CA LEU A 93 -12.69 14.41 -6.58
C LEU A 93 -12.40 15.71 -5.82
N GLY A 94 -11.14 16.16 -5.75
CA GLY A 94 -10.72 17.39 -5.07
C GLY A 94 -10.33 17.24 -3.61
N ILE A 95 -10.32 16.02 -3.09
CA ILE A 95 -9.79 15.73 -1.76
C ILE A 95 -8.33 15.34 -1.90
N ARG A 96 -7.43 16.24 -1.58
CA ARG A 96 -5.99 16.01 -1.68
C ARG A 96 -5.55 14.91 -0.70
N VAL A 97 -4.81 13.93 -1.18
CA VAL A 97 -4.27 12.86 -0.36
C VAL A 97 -2.76 12.97 -0.27
N GLU A 98 -2.26 13.11 0.95
CA GLU A 98 -0.84 13.16 1.27
C GLU A 98 -0.42 11.84 1.90
N ASN A 99 0.51 11.12 1.26
CA ASN A 99 1.12 9.92 1.83
C ASN A 99 2.25 10.30 2.77
N GLY A 100 2.14 9.93 4.03
CA GLY A 100 3.19 10.07 5.03
C GLY A 100 3.83 8.73 5.36
N TYR A 101 5.16 8.71 5.43
CA TYR A 101 5.92 7.59 5.92
C TYR A 101 6.63 7.93 7.22
N GLY A 102 6.58 6.97 8.13
CA GLY A 102 7.29 7.08 9.38
C GLY A 102 7.09 5.90 10.30
N ILE A 103 7.90 5.85 11.31
CA ILE A 103 7.94 4.82 12.34
C ILE A 103 8.05 5.47 13.71
N THR A 104 7.68 4.76 14.76
CA THR A 104 7.67 5.27 16.12
C THR A 104 9.03 5.82 16.55
N GLU A 105 10.09 5.16 16.17
CA GLU A 105 11.48 5.51 16.44
C GLU A 105 11.94 6.83 15.82
N CYS A 106 11.15 7.38 14.88
CA CYS A 106 11.50 8.64 14.19
C CYS A 106 10.58 9.83 14.54
N GLY A 107 9.72 9.69 15.55
CA GLY A 107 8.95 10.72 16.19
C GLY A 107 7.72 11.33 15.51
N PRO A 108 6.84 10.60 14.76
CA PRO A 108 7.06 9.39 13.96
C PRO A 108 7.40 9.68 12.49
N LEU A 109 7.29 10.92 11.98
CA LEU A 109 7.29 11.24 10.55
C LEU A 109 8.70 11.37 9.97
N ILE A 110 8.98 10.60 8.93
CA ILE A 110 10.24 10.64 8.16
C ILE A 110 10.07 11.45 6.89
N SER A 111 8.99 11.18 6.13
CA SER A 111 8.72 11.85 4.85
C SER A 111 7.24 12.07 4.62
N LEU A 112 6.93 13.04 3.77
CA LEU A 112 5.57 13.36 3.37
C LEU A 112 5.54 13.70 1.89
N ASN A 113 4.56 13.19 1.17
CA ASN A 113 4.35 13.51 -0.23
C ASN A 113 3.53 14.80 -0.34
N GLY A 114 4.20 15.94 -0.38
CA GLY A 114 3.59 17.27 -0.48
C GLY A 114 3.17 17.68 -1.90
N ASP A 115 3.51 16.87 -2.92
CA ASP A 115 3.16 17.14 -4.32
C ASP A 115 2.50 15.90 -4.95
N THR A 116 1.19 15.83 -4.81
CA THR A 116 0.40 14.64 -5.11
C THR A 116 -0.02 14.50 -6.57
N LEU A 117 0.24 15.49 -7.42
CA LEU A 117 -0.31 15.54 -8.78
C LEU A 117 0.48 14.70 -9.80
N GLY A 118 0.92 13.51 -9.43
CA GLY A 118 1.54 12.60 -10.41
C GLY A 118 2.29 11.40 -9.85
N GLU A 119 2.66 11.42 -8.58
CA GLU A 119 3.54 10.40 -7.97
C GLU A 119 2.88 9.70 -6.79
N HIS A 120 1.73 9.09 -7.05
CA HIS A 120 0.88 8.46 -6.03
C HIS A 120 1.55 7.31 -5.25
N LEU A 121 2.63 6.75 -5.77
CA LEU A 121 3.38 5.66 -5.13
C LEU A 121 4.50 6.15 -4.21
N SER A 122 4.89 7.44 -4.31
CA SER A 122 5.91 8.01 -3.46
C SER A 122 5.37 8.38 -2.08
N VAL A 123 6.18 8.22 -1.05
CA VAL A 123 5.95 8.81 0.27
C VAL A 123 6.65 10.16 0.44
N GLY A 124 7.09 10.74 -0.68
CA GLY A 124 7.57 12.10 -0.78
C GLY A 124 9.04 12.30 -0.41
N LEU A 125 9.35 13.56 -0.11
CA LEU A 125 10.67 13.97 0.30
C LEU A 125 10.85 13.82 1.82
N PRO A 126 12.09 13.63 2.29
CA PRO A 126 12.38 13.68 3.72
C PRO A 126 11.89 14.98 4.35
N CYS A 127 11.32 14.89 5.55
CA CYS A 127 10.92 16.06 6.32
C CYS A 127 12.13 16.97 6.64
N PRO A 128 11.94 18.27 6.80
CA PRO A 128 13.02 19.19 7.15
C PRO A 128 13.81 18.71 8.36
N GLY A 129 15.13 18.59 8.20
CA GLY A 129 16.04 18.09 9.24
C GLY A 129 16.24 16.58 9.28
N MET A 130 15.51 15.81 8.44
CA MET A 130 15.77 14.40 8.22
C MET A 130 16.76 14.20 7.06
N LYS A 131 17.73 13.31 7.26
CA LYS A 131 18.63 12.83 6.22
C LYS A 131 18.32 11.36 5.97
N VAL A 132 18.36 10.95 4.72
CA VAL A 132 18.10 9.56 4.32
C VAL A 132 19.21 9.04 3.40
N LYS A 133 19.50 7.76 3.50
CA LYS A 133 20.34 7.01 2.56
C LYS A 133 19.78 5.61 2.38
N LEU A 134 20.22 4.91 1.34
CA LEU A 134 19.98 3.48 1.16
C LEU A 134 21.24 2.70 1.51
N ALA A 135 21.10 1.63 2.27
CA ALA A 135 22.15 0.65 2.54
C ALA A 135 21.87 -0.64 1.75
N ASN A 136 22.95 -1.33 1.33
CA ASN A 136 22.89 -2.61 0.63
C ASN A 136 21.98 -2.57 -0.61
N VAL A 137 22.21 -1.59 -1.48
CA VAL A 137 21.43 -1.37 -2.71
C VAL A 137 21.68 -2.51 -3.70
N ASP A 138 20.60 -3.12 -4.19
CA ASP A 138 20.64 -4.17 -5.21
C ASP A 138 20.66 -3.62 -6.65
N GLU A 139 20.64 -4.54 -7.64
CA GLU A 139 20.67 -4.19 -9.07
C GLU A 139 19.43 -3.39 -9.52
N ASP A 140 18.31 -3.52 -8.83
CA ASP A 140 17.06 -2.81 -9.08
C ASP A 140 17.00 -1.42 -8.39
N GLY A 141 18.10 -1.04 -7.70
CA GLY A 141 18.19 0.22 -6.95
C GLY A 141 17.38 0.23 -5.65
N VAL A 142 17.02 -0.95 -5.14
CA VAL A 142 16.34 -1.15 -3.87
C VAL A 142 17.36 -1.39 -2.76
N GLY A 143 17.23 -0.68 -1.65
CA GLY A 143 18.06 -0.84 -0.47
C GLY A 143 17.30 -0.62 0.81
N GLU A 144 17.92 -0.93 1.95
CA GLU A 144 17.37 -0.63 3.25
C GLU A 144 17.40 0.89 3.50
N LEU A 145 16.25 1.47 3.82
CA LEU A 145 16.16 2.89 4.13
C LEU A 145 16.76 3.17 5.50
N CYS A 146 17.80 4.01 5.52
CA CYS A 146 18.46 4.46 6.74
C CYS A 146 18.20 5.95 6.93
N VAL A 147 17.91 6.36 8.16
CA VAL A 147 17.48 7.74 8.47
C VAL A 147 18.28 8.32 9.62
N LYS A 148 18.51 9.65 9.58
CA LYS A 148 19.21 10.38 10.62
C LYS A 148 18.57 11.76 10.79
N GLY A 149 18.29 12.15 12.02
CA GLY A 149 17.68 13.45 12.31
C GLY A 149 17.43 13.64 13.79
N LYS A 150 17.03 14.86 14.18
CA LYS A 150 16.78 15.20 15.59
C LYS A 150 15.56 14.51 16.18
N SER A 151 14.62 14.05 15.34
CA SER A 151 13.42 13.31 15.76
C SER A 151 13.65 11.81 15.89
N VAL A 152 14.80 11.30 15.44
CA VAL A 152 15.17 9.91 15.66
C VAL A 152 15.48 9.71 17.13
N TYR A 153 14.87 8.67 17.74
CA TYR A 153 15.11 8.32 19.14
C TYR A 153 16.58 7.99 19.39
N LYS A 154 16.99 7.98 20.67
CA LYS A 154 18.40 7.77 21.01
C LYS A 154 18.70 6.29 21.28
N GLU A 155 17.77 5.61 21.95
CA GLU A 155 17.98 4.24 22.40
C GLU A 155 16.67 3.52 22.72
N TYR A 156 16.67 2.23 22.71
CA TYR A 156 15.63 1.37 23.31
C TYR A 156 15.82 1.32 24.82
N TYR A 157 14.71 1.44 25.55
CA TYR A 157 14.74 1.48 27.00
C TYR A 157 15.33 0.19 27.58
N LYS A 158 16.45 0.32 28.33
CA LYS A 158 17.17 -0.80 28.97
C LYS A 158 17.61 -1.92 27.99
N ASP A 159 17.78 -1.61 26.73
CA ASP A 159 18.20 -2.58 25.72
C ASP A 159 19.32 -2.00 24.82
N PRO A 160 20.56 -1.95 25.33
CA PRO A 160 21.69 -1.41 24.59
C PRO A 160 22.08 -2.31 23.40
N GLU A 161 21.83 -3.61 23.48
CA GLU A 161 22.16 -4.55 22.40
C GLU A 161 21.24 -4.32 21.20
N ALA A 162 19.92 -4.27 21.39
CA ALA A 162 18.98 -3.92 20.33
C ALA A 162 19.24 -2.51 19.78
N THR A 163 19.66 -1.58 20.64
CA THR A 163 20.03 -0.22 20.19
C THR A 163 21.25 -0.24 19.28
N ALA A 164 22.30 -0.93 19.65
CA ALA A 164 23.52 -1.04 18.83
C ALA A 164 23.26 -1.75 17.49
N ALA A 165 22.33 -2.69 17.44
CA ALA A 165 22.00 -3.45 16.24
C ALA A 165 21.29 -2.61 15.15
N VAL A 166 20.71 -1.46 15.47
CA VAL A 166 19.88 -0.67 14.55
C VAL A 166 20.52 0.65 14.12
N PHE A 167 21.67 1.04 14.67
CA PHE A 167 22.42 2.21 14.23
C PHE A 167 23.70 1.78 13.50
N ASP A 168 23.98 2.45 12.38
CA ASP A 168 25.26 2.27 11.69
C ASP A 168 26.38 3.15 12.30
N GLU A 169 27.62 2.96 11.83
CA GLU A 169 28.79 3.70 12.29
C GLU A 169 28.71 5.21 12.07
N GLU A 170 27.90 5.65 11.09
CA GLU A 170 27.65 7.05 10.82
C GLU A 170 26.50 7.63 11.66
N GLY A 171 25.82 6.79 12.48
CA GLY A 171 24.68 7.16 13.32
C GLY A 171 23.37 7.32 12.55
N TYR A 172 23.20 6.63 11.43
CA TYR A 172 21.90 6.44 10.80
C TYR A 172 21.18 5.26 11.43
N PHE A 173 19.88 5.45 11.64
CA PHE A 173 18.99 4.40 12.10
C PHE A 173 18.50 3.56 10.92
N ASN A 174 18.65 2.25 10.98
CA ASN A 174 18.18 1.27 10.01
C ASN A 174 16.70 0.99 10.24
N THR A 175 15.85 1.42 9.33
CA THR A 175 14.38 1.34 9.53
C THR A 175 13.82 -0.07 9.38
N GLY A 176 14.57 -0.98 8.75
CA GLY A 176 14.09 -2.29 8.34
C GLY A 176 13.10 -2.24 7.18
N ASP A 177 12.90 -1.08 6.57
CA ASP A 177 12.07 -0.91 5.37
C ASP A 177 12.95 -0.85 4.12
N SER A 178 12.56 -1.56 3.06
CA SER A 178 13.17 -1.52 1.75
C SER A 178 12.56 -0.39 0.92
N ALA A 179 13.41 0.41 0.26
CA ALA A 179 12.97 1.57 -0.50
C ALA A 179 13.85 1.81 -1.74
N ARG A 180 13.33 2.63 -2.66
CA ARG A 180 14.08 3.31 -3.71
C ARG A 180 14.02 4.82 -3.48
N ILE A 181 15.07 5.51 -3.91
CA ILE A 181 15.10 6.99 -3.93
C ILE A 181 15.35 7.41 -5.38
N ASP A 182 14.48 8.26 -5.92
CA ASP A 182 14.64 8.74 -7.29
C ASP A 182 15.62 9.93 -7.39
N SER A 183 15.87 10.38 -8.62
CA SER A 183 16.78 11.52 -8.89
C SER A 183 16.31 12.85 -8.29
N LYS A 184 15.04 12.95 -7.88
CA LYS A 184 14.48 14.12 -7.18
C LYS A 184 14.53 13.98 -5.66
N GLY A 185 15.08 12.87 -5.13
CA GLY A 185 15.16 12.58 -3.71
C GLY A 185 13.86 12.03 -3.10
N ARG A 186 12.86 11.67 -3.93
CA ARG A 186 11.61 11.12 -3.45
C ARG A 186 11.77 9.66 -3.07
N ILE A 187 11.16 9.27 -1.96
CA ILE A 187 11.22 7.94 -1.38
C ILE A 187 10.03 7.11 -1.89
N PHE A 188 10.31 5.91 -2.37
CA PHE A 188 9.33 4.89 -2.77
C PHE A 188 9.56 3.66 -1.90
N LEU A 189 8.63 3.36 -1.02
CA LEU A 189 8.69 2.15 -0.21
C LEU A 189 8.37 0.94 -1.08
N VAL A 190 9.14 -0.12 -0.90
CA VAL A 190 8.98 -1.38 -1.63
C VAL A 190 8.41 -2.46 -0.71
N GLY A 191 8.87 -2.53 0.55
CA GLY A 191 8.38 -3.49 1.53
C GLY A 191 9.20 -3.51 2.80
N ARG A 192 9.08 -4.61 3.56
CA ARG A 192 9.87 -4.86 4.76
C ARG A 192 11.04 -5.78 4.43
N LYS A 193 12.25 -5.41 4.82
CA LYS A 193 13.47 -6.22 4.63
C LYS A 193 13.29 -7.65 5.16
N LYS A 194 12.73 -7.81 6.35
CA LYS A 194 12.49 -9.12 6.98
C LYS A 194 11.44 -9.99 6.27
N ASN A 195 10.60 -9.40 5.41
CA ASN A 195 9.59 -10.12 4.65
C ASN A 195 10.07 -10.47 3.24
N THR A 196 11.23 -9.95 2.83
CA THR A 196 11.79 -10.20 1.49
C THR A 196 11.95 -11.70 1.27
N ILE A 197 11.38 -12.19 0.18
CA ILE A 197 11.52 -13.57 -0.27
C ILE A 197 12.82 -13.63 -1.10
N VAL A 198 13.78 -14.43 -0.66
CA VAL A 198 15.01 -14.67 -1.40
C VAL A 198 14.80 -15.94 -2.23
N LEU A 199 14.79 -15.79 -3.55
CA LEU A 199 14.61 -16.90 -4.47
C LEU A 199 15.93 -17.71 -4.63
N GLU A 200 15.82 -18.95 -5.08
CA GLU A 200 16.97 -19.84 -5.34
C GLU A 200 18.00 -19.24 -6.33
N ASN A 201 17.53 -18.39 -7.25
CA ASN A 201 18.39 -17.67 -8.20
C ASN A 201 19.03 -16.39 -7.62
N GLY A 202 18.88 -16.14 -6.30
CA GLY A 202 19.44 -14.99 -5.59
C GLY A 202 18.64 -13.68 -5.75
N LYS A 203 17.57 -13.67 -6.52
CA LYS A 203 16.72 -12.47 -6.66
C LYS A 203 15.83 -12.26 -5.43
N ASN A 204 15.62 -10.99 -5.10
CA ASN A 204 14.78 -10.57 -4.01
C ASN A 204 13.37 -10.20 -4.49
N VAL A 205 12.35 -10.71 -3.83
CA VAL A 205 10.95 -10.35 -4.06
C VAL A 205 10.38 -9.74 -2.78
N CYS A 206 9.96 -8.50 -2.87
CA CYS A 206 9.24 -7.84 -1.78
C CYS A 206 7.74 -8.17 -1.89
N PRO A 207 7.18 -8.94 -0.95
CA PRO A 207 5.78 -9.37 -1.02
C PRO A 207 4.81 -8.21 -1.14
N GLU A 208 5.05 -7.14 -0.40
CA GLU A 208 4.18 -5.97 -0.35
C GLU A 208 4.06 -5.26 -1.72
N GLU A 209 5.12 -5.30 -2.53
CA GLU A 209 5.09 -4.77 -3.90
C GLU A 209 4.11 -5.58 -4.77
N VAL A 210 4.17 -6.90 -4.67
CA VAL A 210 3.28 -7.80 -5.43
C VAL A 210 1.84 -7.69 -4.93
N GLU A 211 1.64 -7.64 -3.60
CA GLU A 211 0.34 -7.43 -2.96
C GLU A 211 -0.35 -6.16 -3.47
N ASN A 212 0.39 -5.05 -3.63
CA ASN A 212 -0.15 -3.81 -4.18
C ASN A 212 -0.60 -3.94 -5.63
N VAL A 213 0.12 -4.70 -6.45
CA VAL A 213 -0.30 -4.95 -7.84
C VAL A 213 -1.59 -5.77 -7.86
N ILE A 214 -1.71 -6.79 -7.00
CA ILE A 214 -2.93 -7.59 -6.86
C ILE A 214 -4.10 -6.70 -6.38
N GLU A 215 -3.92 -5.94 -5.30
CA GLU A 215 -4.96 -5.06 -4.72
C GLU A 215 -5.48 -4.05 -5.74
N THR A 216 -4.58 -3.52 -6.58
CA THR A 216 -4.94 -2.53 -7.60
C THR A 216 -5.77 -3.11 -8.73
N ASN A 217 -5.59 -4.40 -9.06
CA ASN A 217 -6.18 -5.04 -10.23
C ASN A 217 -7.27 -6.08 -9.92
N MET A 218 -7.48 -6.41 -8.63
CA MET A 218 -8.47 -7.40 -8.17
C MET A 218 -9.31 -6.79 -7.03
N ASP A 219 -10.25 -5.91 -7.36
CA ASP A 219 -11.07 -5.13 -6.42
C ASP A 219 -12.07 -5.97 -5.61
N PHE A 220 -12.27 -7.21 -5.98
CA PHE A 220 -13.14 -8.18 -5.30
C PHE A 220 -12.45 -8.94 -4.17
N VAL A 221 -11.13 -8.77 -3.99
CA VAL A 221 -10.36 -9.40 -2.90
C VAL A 221 -10.41 -8.55 -1.64
N ASP A 222 -10.73 -9.15 -0.50
CA ASP A 222 -10.82 -8.46 0.78
C ASP A 222 -9.49 -8.41 1.54
N GLU A 223 -8.69 -9.51 1.48
CA GLU A 223 -7.36 -9.58 2.09
C GLU A 223 -6.38 -10.30 1.17
N ILE A 224 -5.16 -9.79 1.12
CA ILE A 224 -4.09 -10.30 0.26
C ILE A 224 -2.85 -10.51 1.12
N VAL A 225 -2.18 -11.63 0.92
CA VAL A 225 -0.85 -11.88 1.45
C VAL A 225 -0.04 -12.68 0.44
N VAL A 226 1.17 -12.21 0.14
CA VAL A 226 2.14 -12.92 -0.71
C VAL A 226 3.25 -13.49 0.17
N TYR A 227 3.59 -14.75 -0.07
CA TYR A 227 4.57 -15.49 0.75
C TYR A 227 5.22 -16.61 -0.05
N PRO A 228 6.43 -17.06 0.36
CA PRO A 228 7.05 -18.24 -0.23
C PRO A 228 6.41 -19.50 0.34
N ALA A 229 6.21 -20.52 -0.47
CA ALA A 229 5.79 -21.82 -0.01
C ALA A 229 6.46 -22.93 -0.83
N GLU A 230 6.58 -24.13 -0.24
CA GLU A 230 7.02 -25.31 -0.95
C GLU A 230 5.88 -25.92 -1.77
N TYR A 231 6.12 -26.15 -3.04
CA TYR A 231 5.22 -26.86 -3.93
C TYR A 231 5.80 -28.23 -4.30
N ALA A 232 5.06 -29.29 -4.00
CA ALA A 232 5.46 -30.65 -4.33
C ALA A 232 5.33 -30.91 -5.84
N CYS A 233 6.43 -31.29 -6.47
CA CYS A 233 6.47 -31.65 -7.89
C CYS A 233 7.01 -33.08 -8.03
N GLY A 234 6.16 -34.09 -7.97
CA GLY A 234 6.56 -35.50 -7.92
C GLY A 234 7.34 -35.83 -6.64
N ASN A 235 8.59 -36.29 -6.79
CA ASN A 235 9.49 -36.61 -5.66
C ASN A 235 10.37 -35.43 -5.20
N ALA A 236 10.21 -34.25 -5.79
CA ALA A 236 10.94 -33.03 -5.44
C ALA A 236 9.97 -31.96 -4.93
N SER A 237 10.48 -31.02 -4.13
CA SER A 237 9.77 -29.78 -3.82
C SER A 237 10.61 -28.61 -4.33
N ARG A 238 9.92 -27.51 -4.71
CA ARG A 238 10.57 -26.27 -5.04
C ARG A 238 9.84 -25.11 -4.35
N GLN A 239 10.59 -24.07 -4.03
CA GLN A 239 10.01 -22.83 -3.52
C GLN A 239 9.29 -22.12 -4.66
N ILE A 240 8.05 -21.69 -4.40
CA ILE A 240 7.23 -20.89 -5.29
C ILE A 240 6.70 -19.65 -4.58
N ILE A 241 6.23 -18.67 -5.36
CA ILE A 241 5.55 -17.50 -4.82
C ILE A 241 4.04 -17.77 -4.80
N CYS A 242 3.48 -17.75 -3.60
CA CYS A 242 2.06 -17.93 -3.37
C CYS A 242 1.37 -16.61 -3.07
N ALA A 243 0.12 -16.46 -3.53
CA ALA A 243 -0.79 -15.41 -3.10
C ALA A 243 -1.98 -16.03 -2.37
N GLY A 244 -2.13 -15.71 -1.10
CA GLY A 244 -3.33 -16.02 -0.34
C GLY A 244 -4.35 -14.91 -0.52
N LEU A 245 -5.53 -15.23 -1.06
CA LEU A 245 -6.61 -14.30 -1.36
C LEU A 245 -7.85 -14.65 -0.54
N PHE A 246 -8.15 -13.87 0.48
CA PHE A 246 -9.42 -14.01 1.18
C PHE A 246 -10.49 -13.19 0.46
N ILE A 247 -11.61 -13.84 0.10
CA ILE A 247 -12.75 -13.26 -0.62
C ILE A 247 -14.01 -13.60 0.17
N LYS A 248 -14.70 -12.56 0.67
CA LYS A 248 -15.92 -12.73 1.49
C LYS A 248 -17.10 -13.23 0.69
N ASP A 249 -17.21 -12.81 -0.57
CA ASP A 249 -18.28 -13.25 -1.46
C ASP A 249 -18.00 -14.69 -1.90
N GLU A 250 -18.80 -15.64 -1.37
CA GLU A 250 -18.63 -17.07 -1.66
C GLU A 250 -18.87 -17.40 -3.14
N GLY A 251 -19.74 -16.68 -3.82
CA GLY A 251 -19.98 -16.86 -5.25
C GLY A 251 -18.76 -16.47 -6.08
N VAL A 252 -18.12 -15.35 -5.74
CA VAL A 252 -16.87 -14.91 -6.38
C VAL A 252 -15.72 -15.85 -6.02
N ARG A 253 -15.61 -16.29 -4.77
CA ARG A 253 -14.58 -17.23 -4.31
C ARG A 253 -14.67 -18.59 -5.02
N ALA A 254 -15.88 -19.05 -5.33
CA ALA A 254 -16.11 -20.30 -6.04
C ALA A 254 -15.79 -20.23 -7.54
N ASP A 255 -15.71 -19.04 -8.13
CA ASP A 255 -15.36 -18.85 -9.54
C ASP A 255 -13.83 -18.86 -9.75
N HIS A 256 -13.24 -20.05 -9.59
CA HIS A 256 -11.79 -20.26 -9.77
C HIS A 256 -11.31 -19.85 -11.16
N LYS A 257 -12.17 -19.91 -12.18
CA LYS A 257 -11.81 -19.50 -13.55
C LYS A 257 -11.63 -17.99 -13.62
N ALA A 258 -12.58 -17.22 -13.10
CA ALA A 258 -12.48 -15.76 -13.08
C ALA A 258 -11.28 -15.28 -12.25
N ILE A 259 -11.03 -15.92 -11.09
CA ILE A 259 -9.86 -15.62 -10.25
C ILE A 259 -8.56 -15.90 -11.01
N LYS A 260 -8.46 -17.06 -11.69
CA LYS A 260 -7.29 -17.42 -12.50
C LYS A 260 -7.04 -16.40 -13.61
N GLU A 261 -8.08 -16.04 -14.37
CA GLU A 261 -7.97 -15.03 -15.44
C GLU A 261 -7.53 -13.65 -14.92
N ALA A 262 -8.04 -13.23 -13.76
CA ALA A 262 -7.63 -11.99 -13.12
C ALA A 262 -6.16 -12.04 -12.68
N MET A 263 -5.73 -13.15 -12.04
CA MET A 263 -4.34 -13.32 -11.61
C MET A 263 -3.38 -13.43 -12.81
N MET A 264 -3.78 -14.04 -13.91
CA MET A 264 -2.96 -14.04 -15.14
C MET A 264 -2.71 -12.62 -15.67
N LYS A 265 -3.70 -11.72 -15.58
CA LYS A 265 -3.51 -10.30 -15.93
C LYS A 265 -2.55 -9.62 -14.97
N VAL A 266 -2.65 -9.89 -13.69
CA VAL A 266 -1.70 -9.41 -12.66
C VAL A 266 -0.30 -9.89 -12.98
N ASN A 267 -0.12 -11.19 -13.25
CA ASN A 267 1.18 -11.77 -13.62
C ASN A 267 1.77 -11.14 -14.88
N GLY A 268 0.92 -10.70 -15.82
CA GLY A 268 1.38 -9.96 -17.00
C GLY A 268 1.94 -8.56 -16.71
N LEU A 269 1.69 -8.01 -15.53
CA LEU A 269 2.24 -6.72 -15.07
C LEU A 269 3.52 -6.88 -14.24
N LEU A 270 3.83 -8.12 -13.81
CA LEU A 270 4.98 -8.44 -12.96
C LEU A 270 6.15 -8.99 -13.80
N PRO A 271 7.39 -8.70 -13.42
CA PRO A 271 8.56 -9.42 -13.93
C PRO A 271 8.43 -10.93 -13.69
N ASP A 272 9.00 -11.74 -14.56
CA ASP A 272 8.85 -13.21 -14.51
C ASP A 272 9.17 -13.80 -13.13
N TYR A 273 10.22 -13.31 -12.48
CA TYR A 273 10.65 -13.81 -11.17
C TYR A 273 9.78 -13.38 -9.99
N LYS A 274 8.81 -12.47 -10.21
CA LYS A 274 7.83 -12.01 -9.19
C LYS A 274 6.43 -12.59 -9.42
N ARG A 275 6.23 -13.42 -10.44
CA ARG A 275 4.91 -13.97 -10.77
C ARG A 275 4.41 -14.90 -9.70
N ILE A 276 3.10 -14.81 -9.46
CA ILE A 276 2.39 -15.74 -8.58
C ILE A 276 2.22 -17.06 -9.30
N GLU A 277 2.66 -18.14 -8.68
CA GLU A 277 2.60 -19.49 -9.21
C GLU A 277 1.46 -20.33 -8.61
N TYR A 278 0.98 -19.93 -7.44
CA TYR A 278 -0.12 -20.58 -6.75
C TYR A 278 -0.99 -19.55 -6.03
N VAL A 279 -2.30 -19.71 -6.12
CA VAL A 279 -3.28 -18.90 -5.41
C VAL A 279 -3.99 -19.76 -4.39
N GLU A 280 -3.87 -19.45 -3.11
CA GLU A 280 -4.61 -20.04 -2.02
C GLU A 280 -5.88 -19.24 -1.73
N LEU A 281 -6.98 -19.94 -1.48
CA LEU A 281 -8.29 -19.35 -1.18
C LEU A 281 -8.75 -19.78 0.22
N PRO A 282 -8.29 -19.09 1.28
CA PRO A 282 -8.64 -19.44 2.66
C PRO A 282 -10.14 -19.25 2.91
N GLY A 283 -10.71 -20.15 3.73
CA GLY A 283 -12.12 -20.07 4.11
C GLY A 283 -12.45 -19.00 5.15
N SER A 284 -11.43 -18.37 5.78
CA SER A 284 -11.58 -17.36 6.82
C SER A 284 -10.54 -16.26 6.68
N GLU A 285 -10.81 -15.12 7.34
CA GLU A 285 -9.85 -14.01 7.43
C GLU A 285 -8.51 -14.47 8.04
N TYR A 286 -7.42 -13.85 7.59
CA TYR A 286 -6.11 -14.08 8.18
C TYR A 286 -6.02 -13.53 9.61
N GLU A 287 -5.18 -14.16 10.44
CA GLU A 287 -4.84 -13.61 11.75
C GLU A 287 -4.18 -12.23 11.60
N LYS A 288 -4.60 -11.29 12.47
CA LYS A 288 -4.12 -9.91 12.43
C LYS A 288 -3.42 -9.52 13.73
N THR A 289 -2.47 -8.65 13.61
CA THR A 289 -1.85 -7.94 14.74
C THR A 289 -2.85 -6.95 15.35
N SER A 290 -2.51 -6.39 16.53
CA SER A 290 -3.28 -5.30 17.17
C SER A 290 -3.46 -4.07 16.23
N SER A 291 -2.51 -3.85 15.32
CA SER A 291 -2.57 -2.81 14.26
C SER A 291 -3.32 -3.26 13.01
N ARG A 292 -4.01 -4.40 13.04
CA ARG A 292 -4.80 -4.99 11.94
C ARG A 292 -4.00 -5.37 10.69
N LYS A 293 -2.69 -5.56 10.79
CA LYS A 293 -1.85 -6.13 9.72
C LYS A 293 -1.89 -7.66 9.80
N ILE A 294 -1.89 -8.33 8.66
CA ILE A 294 -1.83 -9.80 8.57
C ILE A 294 -0.54 -10.28 9.27
N ARG A 295 -0.70 -11.29 10.14
CA ARG A 295 0.41 -11.90 10.87
C ARG A 295 1.12 -12.91 9.96
N ARG A 296 2.25 -12.51 9.38
CA ARG A 296 2.99 -13.37 8.44
C ARG A 296 3.62 -14.61 9.07
N THR A 297 3.78 -14.65 10.39
CA THR A 297 4.33 -15.82 11.11
C THR A 297 3.35 -16.99 11.22
N SER A 298 2.09 -16.80 10.88
CA SER A 298 1.07 -17.87 10.85
C SER A 298 0.74 -18.36 9.45
N LEU A 299 1.51 -17.94 8.43
CA LEU A 299 1.31 -18.38 7.05
C LEU A 299 1.84 -19.82 6.85
N PRO A 300 1.25 -20.60 5.93
CA PRO A 300 1.70 -21.96 5.67
C PRO A 300 3.04 -21.98 4.94
N ASP A 301 3.90 -22.94 5.34
CA ASP A 301 5.19 -23.16 4.66
C ASP A 301 5.04 -24.00 3.38
N LYS A 302 3.89 -24.63 3.18
CA LYS A 302 3.59 -25.52 2.04
C LYS A 302 2.25 -25.17 1.42
N CYS A 303 2.15 -25.31 0.13
CA CYS A 303 0.87 -25.24 -0.57
C CYS A 303 0.02 -26.43 -0.16
N THR A 304 -0.89 -26.24 0.80
CA THR A 304 -1.78 -27.26 1.31
C THR A 304 -3.21 -26.82 1.07
N GLY A 305 -3.97 -27.57 0.27
CA GLY A 305 -5.40 -27.37 0.16
C GLY A 305 -5.91 -27.03 -1.23
N GLU A 306 -7.12 -26.54 -1.27
CA GLU A 306 -7.80 -26.11 -2.48
C GLU A 306 -7.22 -24.77 -2.95
N GLY A 307 -6.42 -24.81 -4.00
CA GLY A 307 -5.81 -23.62 -4.58
C GLY A 307 -5.79 -23.70 -6.11
N ILE A 308 -5.45 -22.59 -6.71
CA ILE A 308 -5.38 -22.45 -8.17
C ILE A 308 -3.92 -22.43 -8.59
N ILE A 309 -3.51 -23.41 -9.37
CA ILE A 309 -2.18 -23.46 -9.97
C ILE A 309 -2.14 -22.51 -11.16
N MET A 310 -1.14 -21.61 -11.16
CA MET A 310 -0.95 -20.58 -12.18
C MET A 310 0.10 -20.94 -13.22
N ILE A 311 0.82 -22.04 -13.00
CA ILE A 311 1.91 -22.53 -13.84
C ILE A 311 1.34 -23.22 -15.08
#